data_cdaa785634c653cd7fc1cf1f50c74517
#
_entry.id   cdaa785634c653cd7fc1cf1f50c74517
#
_cell.length_a   1.000
_cell.length_b   1.000
_cell.length_c   1.000
_cell.angle_alpha   90.00
_cell.angle_beta   90.00
_cell.angle_gamma   90.00
#
_symmetry.space_group_name_H-M   'P 1'
#
loop_
_entity.id
_entity.type
_entity.pdbx_description
1 polymer ?
#
loop_
_entity_poly.entity_id
_entity_poly.type
_entity_poly.pdbx_seq_one_letter_code
_entity_poly.pdbx_strand_id
1 'polypeptide(L)'
;MTDGQKLDLILSKMTDMQSDIGSLRADVTDLKTDVAGLKTDVAVLKADVSVLKTDMANVKEEIAGLKRMDDMIFDEVERVHEILNAHTADTLLHHPTYM
;
A
#
# COMPACT_ATOMS: atom_id res chain seq x y z
N MET A 1 32.89 59.96 -9.59
CA MET A 1 31.94 59.51 -10.60
C MET A 1 31.16 60.69 -11.18
N THR A 2 31.12 60.77 -12.47
CA THR A 2 30.25 61.70 -13.16
C THR A 2 28.79 61.23 -13.15
N ASP A 3 27.89 62.11 -13.46
CA ASP A 3 26.47 61.75 -13.58
C ASP A 3 26.26 60.70 -14.67
N GLY A 4 26.96 60.82 -15.80
CA GLY A 4 26.92 59.82 -16.85
C GLY A 4 27.35 58.45 -16.38
N GLN A 5 28.45 58.37 -15.60
CA GLN A 5 28.95 57.11 -15.03
C GLN A 5 27.94 56.50 -14.03
N LYS A 6 27.30 57.35 -13.23
CA LYS A 6 26.25 56.90 -12.30
C LYS A 6 25.06 56.31 -13.05
N LEU A 7 24.64 57.00 -14.14
CA LEU A 7 23.54 56.49 -14.97
C LEU A 7 23.86 55.15 -15.60
N ASP A 8 25.08 55.00 -16.12
CA ASP A 8 25.54 53.75 -16.74
C ASP A 8 25.52 52.60 -15.74
N LEU A 9 25.96 52.88 -14.50
CA LEU A 9 25.94 51.89 -13.43
C LEU A 9 24.51 51.47 -13.07
N ILE A 10 23.58 52.42 -12.97
CA ILE A 10 22.17 52.19 -12.70
C ILE A 10 21.56 51.33 -13.80
N LEU A 11 21.83 51.68 -15.09
CA LEU A 11 21.33 50.93 -16.23
C LEU A 11 21.85 49.51 -16.25
N SER A 12 23.14 49.32 -15.94
CA SER A 12 23.72 48.01 -15.88
C SER A 12 23.08 47.14 -14.79
N LYS A 13 22.87 47.71 -13.61
CA LYS A 13 22.16 47.03 -12.51
C LYS A 13 20.73 46.69 -12.84
N MET A 14 20.03 47.58 -13.51
CA MET A 14 18.66 47.32 -13.97
C MET A 14 18.61 46.19 -14.97
N THR A 15 19.57 46.11 -15.87
CA THR A 15 19.69 44.99 -16.84
C THR A 15 19.90 43.68 -16.10
N ASP A 16 20.80 43.63 -15.11
CA ASP A 16 21.05 42.48 -14.29
C ASP A 16 19.80 42.04 -13.52
N MET A 17 19.07 43.01 -12.96
CA MET A 17 17.81 42.75 -12.26
C MET A 17 16.75 42.17 -13.19
N GLN A 18 16.65 42.69 -14.44
CA GLN A 18 15.74 42.15 -15.43
C GLN A 18 16.07 40.67 -15.77
N SER A 19 17.36 40.39 -15.89
CA SER A 19 17.82 39.01 -16.13
C SER A 19 17.44 38.09 -14.97
N ASP A 20 17.66 38.56 -13.73
CA ASP A 20 17.33 37.80 -12.52
C ASP A 20 15.82 37.56 -12.42
N ILE A 21 15.00 38.57 -12.74
CA ILE A 21 13.54 38.42 -12.75
C ILE A 21 13.12 37.38 -13.79
N GLY A 22 13.75 37.38 -14.97
CA GLY A 22 13.48 36.37 -15.99
C GLY A 22 13.78 34.96 -15.50
N SER A 23 14.92 34.78 -14.83
CA SER A 23 15.31 33.50 -14.26
C SER A 23 14.33 33.07 -13.16
N LEU A 24 13.93 33.98 -12.29
CA LEU A 24 12.96 33.70 -11.25
C LEU A 24 11.60 33.30 -11.81
N ARG A 25 11.17 33.96 -12.87
CA ARG A 25 9.90 33.59 -13.54
C ARG A 25 9.95 32.19 -14.10
N ALA A 26 11.07 31.83 -14.73
CA ALA A 26 11.26 30.47 -15.24
C ALA A 26 11.23 29.45 -14.11
N ASP A 27 11.93 29.73 -13.02
CA ASP A 27 11.98 28.86 -11.84
C ASP A 27 10.60 28.67 -11.21
N VAL A 28 9.83 29.77 -11.09
CA VAL A 28 8.45 29.72 -10.55
C VAL A 28 7.55 28.88 -11.46
N THR A 29 7.71 29.01 -12.77
CA THR A 29 6.94 28.20 -13.73
C THR A 29 7.27 26.71 -13.56
N ASP A 30 8.55 26.38 -13.43
CA ASP A 30 8.99 25.01 -13.20
C ASP A 30 8.44 24.46 -11.89
N LEU A 31 8.47 25.27 -10.82
CA LEU A 31 7.91 24.89 -9.53
C LEU A 31 6.41 24.64 -9.61
N LYS A 32 5.68 25.46 -10.33
CA LYS A 32 4.23 25.25 -10.53
C LYS A 32 3.96 23.92 -11.23
N THR A 33 4.76 23.59 -12.23
CA THR A 33 4.65 22.32 -12.93
C THR A 33 4.93 21.16 -12.00
N ASP A 34 6.01 21.27 -11.22
CA ASP A 34 6.40 20.22 -10.26
C ASP A 34 5.33 20.02 -9.20
N VAL A 35 4.78 21.11 -8.66
CA VAL A 35 3.70 21.03 -7.66
C VAL A 35 2.46 20.39 -8.25
N ALA A 36 2.09 20.71 -9.48
CA ALA A 36 0.96 20.07 -10.16
C ALA A 36 1.20 18.56 -10.32
N GLY A 37 2.41 18.17 -10.69
CA GLY A 37 2.81 16.75 -10.76
C GLY A 37 2.70 16.06 -9.42
N LEU A 38 3.19 16.69 -8.36
CA LEU A 38 3.11 16.15 -7.00
C LEU A 38 1.67 15.98 -6.53
N LYS A 39 0.80 16.92 -6.84
CA LYS A 39 -0.63 16.82 -6.50
C LYS A 39 -1.27 15.61 -7.18
N THR A 40 -0.93 15.38 -8.43
CA THR A 40 -1.41 14.20 -9.16
C THR A 40 -0.90 12.92 -8.53
N ASP A 41 0.40 12.87 -8.21
CA ASP A 41 1.03 11.69 -7.58
C ASP A 41 0.40 11.39 -6.23
N VAL A 42 0.14 12.41 -5.41
CA VAL A 42 -0.52 12.24 -4.11
C VAL A 42 -1.94 11.70 -4.29
N ALA A 43 -2.68 12.19 -5.29
CA ALA A 43 -4.02 11.69 -5.57
C ALA A 43 -4.00 10.21 -5.95
N VAL A 44 -3.04 9.80 -6.79
CA VAL A 44 -2.85 8.39 -7.16
C VAL A 44 -2.49 7.55 -5.94
N LEU A 45 -1.58 8.02 -5.10
CA LEU A 45 -1.19 7.32 -3.87
C LEU A 45 -2.36 7.14 -2.91
N LYS A 46 -3.21 8.16 -2.77
CA LYS A 46 -4.42 8.06 -1.94
C LYS A 46 -5.37 6.98 -2.47
N ALA A 47 -5.54 6.93 -3.77
CA ALA A 47 -6.38 5.91 -4.41
C ALA A 47 -5.79 4.51 -4.18
N ASP A 48 -4.48 4.35 -4.35
CA ASP A 48 -3.79 3.08 -4.15
C ASP A 48 -3.88 2.61 -2.70
N VAL A 49 -3.72 3.52 -1.73
CA VAL A 49 -3.86 3.20 -0.31
C VAL A 49 -5.30 2.75 0.01
N SER A 50 -6.30 3.39 -0.59
CA SER A 50 -7.71 2.98 -0.44
C SER A 50 -7.93 1.55 -0.93
N VAL A 51 -7.38 1.22 -2.10
CA VAL A 51 -7.46 -0.14 -2.66
C VAL A 51 -6.77 -1.14 -1.74
N LEU A 52 -5.57 -0.81 -1.25
CA LEU A 52 -4.83 -1.68 -0.33
C LEU A 52 -5.59 -1.94 0.97
N LYS A 53 -6.28 -0.94 1.51
CA LYS A 53 -7.12 -1.10 2.70
C LYS A 53 -8.27 -2.06 2.45
N THR A 54 -8.91 -1.96 1.30
CA THR A 54 -9.99 -2.86 0.91
C THR A 54 -9.46 -4.28 0.73
N ASP A 55 -8.33 -4.44 0.05
CA ASP A 55 -7.70 -5.75 -0.16
C ASP A 55 -7.33 -6.39 1.18
N MET A 56 -6.79 -5.60 2.11
CA MET A 56 -6.43 -6.09 3.44
C MET A 56 -7.66 -6.56 4.22
N ALA A 57 -8.77 -5.83 4.14
CA ALA A 57 -10.03 -6.23 4.75
C ALA A 57 -10.52 -7.56 4.18
N ASN A 58 -10.44 -7.73 2.85
CA ASN A 58 -10.82 -8.97 2.17
C ASN A 58 -9.93 -10.14 2.60
N VAL A 59 -8.62 -9.93 2.69
CA VAL A 59 -7.68 -10.95 3.16
C VAL A 59 -7.99 -11.36 4.60
N LYS A 60 -8.31 -10.43 5.46
CA LYS A 60 -8.70 -10.73 6.85
C LYS A 60 -9.96 -11.59 6.91
N GLU A 61 -10.95 -11.31 6.06
CA GLU A 61 -12.16 -12.11 5.97
C GLU A 61 -11.85 -13.52 5.47
N GLU A 62 -10.99 -13.65 4.47
CA GLU A 62 -10.55 -14.95 3.95
C GLU A 62 -9.83 -15.77 5.01
N ILE A 63 -8.95 -15.13 5.78
CA ILE A 63 -8.23 -15.78 6.88
C ILE A 63 -9.23 -16.27 7.94
N ALA A 64 -10.21 -15.45 8.30
CA ALA A 64 -11.23 -15.84 9.26
C ALA A 64 -12.04 -17.04 8.75
N GLY A 65 -12.36 -17.07 7.44
CA GLY A 65 -13.02 -18.18 6.79
C GLY A 65 -12.18 -19.45 6.81
N LEU A 66 -10.89 -19.34 6.53
CA LEU A 66 -9.95 -20.46 6.57
C LEU A 66 -9.83 -21.03 7.99
N LYS A 67 -9.76 -20.18 9.01
CA LYS A 67 -9.73 -20.62 10.40
C LYS A 67 -10.96 -21.43 10.78
N ARG A 68 -12.13 -20.97 10.35
CA ARG A 68 -13.39 -21.71 10.60
C ARG A 68 -13.38 -23.06 9.90
N MET A 69 -12.88 -23.12 8.66
CA MET A 69 -12.77 -24.38 7.94
C MET A 69 -11.78 -25.33 8.60
N ASP A 70 -10.66 -24.82 9.07
CA ASP A 70 -9.67 -25.63 9.81
C ASP A 70 -10.28 -26.21 11.08
N ASP A 71 -11.03 -25.43 11.84
CA ASP A 71 -11.72 -25.88 13.05
C ASP A 71 -12.75 -26.98 12.72
N MET A 72 -13.50 -26.81 11.64
CA MET A 72 -14.45 -27.81 11.18
C MET A 72 -13.76 -29.10 10.76
N ILE A 73 -12.66 -29.00 10.04
CA ILE A 73 -11.87 -30.16 9.60
C ILE A 73 -11.29 -30.88 10.82
N PHE A 74 -10.79 -30.14 11.79
CA PHE A 74 -10.25 -30.71 13.01
C PHE A 74 -11.33 -31.50 13.77
N ASP A 75 -12.52 -30.93 13.92
CA ASP A 75 -13.67 -31.58 14.57
C ASP A 75 -14.06 -32.85 13.81
N GLU A 76 -14.08 -32.81 12.48
CA GLU A 76 -14.38 -33.97 11.65
C GLU A 76 -13.33 -35.07 11.82
N VAL A 77 -12.04 -34.69 11.87
CA VAL A 77 -10.95 -35.65 12.08
C VAL A 77 -11.07 -36.30 13.45
N GLU A 78 -11.40 -35.55 14.50
CA GLU A 78 -11.62 -36.10 15.83
C GLU A 78 -12.79 -37.07 15.84
N ARG A 79 -13.88 -36.74 15.16
CA ARG A 79 -15.04 -37.61 15.09
C ARG A 79 -14.73 -38.90 14.35
N VAL A 80 -14.01 -38.81 13.21
CA VAL A 80 -13.58 -40.00 12.49
C VAL A 80 -12.66 -40.87 13.35
N HIS A 81 -11.78 -40.25 14.11
CA HIS A 81 -10.88 -40.98 15.02
C HIS A 81 -11.65 -41.72 16.09
N GLU A 82 -12.67 -41.10 16.70
CA GLU A 82 -13.54 -41.74 17.66
C GLU A 82 -14.31 -42.92 17.07
N ILE A 83 -14.84 -42.75 15.85
CA ILE A 83 -15.54 -43.82 15.14
C ILE A 83 -14.60 -44.99 14.86
N LEU A 84 -13.38 -44.71 14.41
CA LEU A 84 -12.37 -45.74 14.16
C LEU A 84 -12.01 -46.49 15.43
N ASN A 85 -11.84 -45.77 16.53
CA ASN A 85 -11.54 -46.40 17.82
C ASN A 85 -12.68 -47.32 18.29
N ALA A 86 -13.94 -46.86 18.15
CA ALA A 86 -15.09 -47.69 18.49
C ALA A 86 -15.18 -48.91 17.58
N HIS A 87 -14.93 -48.75 16.29
CA HIS A 87 -14.95 -49.85 15.32
C HIS A 87 -13.84 -50.87 15.62
N THR A 88 -12.65 -50.40 15.95
CA THR A 88 -11.53 -51.27 16.33
C THR A 88 -11.86 -52.06 17.59
N ALA A 89 -12.47 -51.45 18.59
CA ALA A 89 -12.91 -52.11 19.79
C ALA A 89 -13.95 -53.21 19.51
N ASP A 90 -14.94 -52.86 18.65
CA ASP A 90 -15.92 -53.86 18.22
C ASP A 90 -15.30 -55.05 17.48
N THR A 91 -14.37 -54.75 16.57
CA THR A 91 -13.66 -55.79 15.82
C THR A 91 -12.89 -56.69 16.78
N LEU A 92 -12.23 -56.14 17.79
CA LEU A 92 -11.50 -56.93 18.81
C LEU A 92 -12.45 -57.75 19.64
N LEU A 93 -13.64 -57.25 19.94
CA LEU A 93 -14.65 -58.00 20.70
C LEU A 93 -15.22 -59.19 19.90
N HIS A 94 -15.42 -58.99 18.60
CA HIS A 94 -16.02 -59.99 17.73
C HIS A 94 -15.01 -60.92 17.09
N HIS A 95 -13.81 -60.50 16.93
CA HIS A 95 -12.77 -61.23 16.22
C HIS A 95 -12.41 -62.59 16.86
N PRO A 96 -12.30 -62.70 18.21
CA PRO A 96 -12.00 -63.99 18.83
C PRO A 96 -13.03 -65.08 18.57
N THR A 97 -14.25 -64.69 18.21
CA THR A 97 -15.30 -65.68 17.94
C THR A 97 -15.12 -66.42 16.62
N TYR A 98 -14.27 -65.94 15.78
CA TYR A 98 -13.97 -66.55 14.48
C TYR A 98 -12.75 -67.49 14.51
N MET A 99 -12.09 -67.51 15.60
CA MET A 99 -10.94 -68.41 15.79
C MET A 99 -11.34 -69.68 16.50
#